data_b734c38019e175705533abe9d8cfdc82
#
_entry.id   b734c38019e175705533abe9d8cfdc82
#
_cell.length_a   1.000
_cell.length_b   1.000
_cell.length_c   1.000
_cell.angle_alpha   90.00
_cell.angle_beta   90.00
_cell.angle_gamma   90.00
#
_symmetry.space_group_name_H-M   'P 1'
#
loop_
_entity.id
_entity.type
_entity.pdbx_description
1 polymer ?
#
loop_
_entity_poly.entity_id
_entity_poly.type
_entity_poly.pdbx_seq_one_letter_code
_entity_poly.pdbx_strand_id
1 'polypeptide(L)'
;MTARKLGAELHDTSQGGIALLDGTGWFGAPAYYGVESCYDKLEYNPDLGEVKKWDFSRYTPQVVVVAIGQNDNHPVDYMAADPEGSAAEHWRKCYREFIEILMKRYPKAQIILATTILKHHPNWDAAIETVCGQIASERVHHFLYRRNGSGTPGHIRIPEAEEMSEELASYIRSLGDEIWDV
;
A
#
# COMPACT_ATOMS: atom_id res chain seq x y z
N MET A 1 15.00 -2.47 -1.85
CA MET A 1 15.76 -2.28 -3.13
C MET A 1 15.57 -0.86 -3.66
N THR A 2 14.36 -0.34 -3.78
CA THR A 2 14.05 1.02 -4.27
C THR A 2 14.81 2.11 -3.50
N ALA A 3 14.72 2.15 -2.17
CA ALA A 3 15.42 3.14 -1.34
C ALA A 3 16.93 3.17 -1.59
N ARG A 4 17.56 1.99 -1.72
CA ARG A 4 19.01 1.93 -2.06
C ARG A 4 19.32 2.58 -3.41
N LYS A 5 18.46 2.41 -4.42
CA LYS A 5 18.62 3.03 -5.74
C LYS A 5 18.45 4.56 -5.71
N LEU A 6 17.70 5.05 -4.74
CA LEU A 6 17.47 6.47 -4.49
C LEU A 6 18.49 7.11 -3.54
N GLY A 7 19.32 6.30 -2.86
CA GLY A 7 20.19 6.79 -1.79
C GLY A 7 19.41 7.24 -0.55
N ALA A 8 18.18 6.75 -0.38
CA ALA A 8 17.25 7.14 0.68
C ALA A 8 17.28 6.16 1.86
N GLU A 9 16.92 6.67 3.03
CA GLU A 9 16.59 5.84 4.19
C GLU A 9 15.26 5.11 3.97
N LEU A 10 15.14 3.89 4.48
CA LEU A 10 13.91 3.10 4.41
C LEU A 10 13.37 2.85 5.82
N HIS A 11 12.10 3.23 6.02
CA HIS A 11 11.28 2.74 7.11
C HIS A 11 10.25 1.75 6.53
N ASP A 12 10.48 0.46 6.76
CA ASP A 12 9.61 -0.61 6.25
C ASP A 12 8.64 -1.05 7.34
N THR A 13 7.34 -0.88 7.06
CA THR A 13 6.22 -1.28 7.93
C THR A 13 5.34 -2.34 7.26
N SER A 14 5.83 -2.95 6.18
CA SER A 14 5.06 -3.96 5.45
C SER A 14 4.96 -5.28 6.22
N GLN A 15 3.82 -5.92 6.08
CA GLN A 15 3.53 -7.24 6.63
C GLN A 15 3.08 -8.18 5.52
N GLY A 16 3.75 -9.33 5.41
CA GLY A 16 3.37 -10.34 4.41
C GLY A 16 1.94 -10.84 4.60
N GLY A 17 1.16 -10.81 3.51
CA GLY A 17 -0.22 -11.29 3.52
C GLY A 17 -1.26 -10.33 4.10
N ILE A 18 -0.85 -9.16 4.60
CA ILE A 18 -1.81 -8.18 5.14
C ILE A 18 -2.65 -7.56 4.03
N ALA A 19 -3.93 -7.36 4.30
CA ALA A 19 -4.89 -6.62 3.50
C ALA A 19 -5.24 -5.28 4.17
N LEU A 20 -6.12 -4.49 3.57
CA LEU A 20 -6.59 -3.25 4.17
C LEU A 20 -7.51 -3.51 5.36
N LEU A 21 -8.55 -4.33 5.15
CA LEU A 21 -9.63 -4.55 6.11
C LEU A 21 -9.37 -5.76 7.00
N ASP A 22 -9.78 -5.67 8.27
CA ASP A 22 -9.87 -6.84 9.15
C ASP A 22 -10.81 -7.89 8.55
N GLY A 23 -10.52 -9.15 8.81
CA GLY A 23 -11.26 -10.27 8.25
C GLY A 23 -10.90 -10.63 6.81
N THR A 24 -9.94 -9.92 6.21
CA THR A 24 -9.44 -10.19 4.85
C THR A 24 -7.93 -10.38 4.83
N GLY A 25 -7.39 -10.83 3.69
CA GLY A 25 -5.97 -11.11 3.55
C GLY A 25 -5.56 -12.47 4.11
N TRP A 26 -4.27 -12.62 4.40
CA TRP A 26 -3.66 -13.90 4.81
C TRP A 26 -2.96 -13.80 6.16
N PHE A 27 -2.86 -12.58 6.73
CA PHE A 27 -2.13 -12.35 7.96
C PHE A 27 -3.01 -12.56 9.19
N GLY A 28 -2.49 -13.29 10.20
CA GLY A 28 -3.16 -13.47 11.49
C GLY A 28 -4.39 -14.40 11.47
N ALA A 29 -4.36 -15.46 10.63
CA ALA A 29 -5.44 -16.44 10.61
C ALA A 29 -5.69 -17.04 12.04
N PRO A 30 -6.93 -17.32 12.41
CA PRO A 30 -8.17 -17.21 11.62
C PRO A 30 -8.87 -15.84 11.67
N ALA A 31 -8.38 -14.91 12.48
CA ALA A 31 -9.01 -13.59 12.65
C ALA A 31 -8.74 -12.63 11.48
N TYR A 32 -7.61 -12.78 10.81
CA TYR A 32 -7.12 -11.90 9.76
C TYR A 32 -7.12 -10.42 10.16
N TYR A 33 -5.93 -9.90 10.51
CA TYR A 33 -5.76 -8.49 10.87
C TYR A 33 -5.45 -7.67 9.63
N GLY A 34 -6.14 -6.54 9.46
CA GLY A 34 -5.94 -5.58 8.39
C GLY A 34 -5.05 -4.40 8.78
N VAL A 35 -4.61 -3.65 7.78
CA VAL A 35 -3.86 -2.41 7.98
C VAL A 35 -4.66 -1.42 8.84
N GLU A 36 -5.98 -1.36 8.69
CA GLU A 36 -6.85 -0.47 9.48
C GLU A 36 -6.68 -0.65 10.99
N SER A 37 -6.40 -1.87 11.45
CA SER A 37 -6.16 -2.18 12.87
C SER A 37 -4.70 -2.13 13.30
N CYS A 38 -3.74 -2.16 12.35
CA CYS A 38 -2.33 -2.40 12.67
C CYS A 38 -1.41 -1.22 12.37
N TYR A 39 -1.75 -0.32 11.44
CA TYR A 39 -0.82 0.66 10.88
C TYR A 39 -0.23 1.64 11.92
N ASP A 40 -0.96 1.90 13.00
CA ASP A 40 -0.55 2.83 14.06
C ASP A 40 0.08 2.13 15.27
N LYS A 41 0.43 0.86 15.14
CA LYS A 41 0.94 0.04 16.23
C LYS A 41 2.38 -0.38 15.99
N LEU A 42 3.17 -0.31 17.06
CA LEU A 42 4.54 -0.84 17.07
C LEU A 42 4.52 -2.36 17.24
N GLU A 43 3.63 -2.85 18.08
CA GLU A 43 3.39 -4.27 18.32
C GLU A 43 1.90 -4.54 18.17
N TYR A 44 1.53 -5.41 17.26
CA TYR A 44 0.13 -5.72 16.95
C TYR A 44 -0.16 -7.23 16.94
N ASN A 45 0.88 -8.07 17.07
CA ASN A 45 0.68 -9.49 17.21
C ASN A 45 0.26 -9.81 18.66
N PRO A 46 -0.96 -10.28 18.90
CA PRO A 46 -1.47 -10.54 20.25
C PRO A 46 -0.68 -11.61 21.01
N ASP A 47 0.06 -12.47 20.29
CA ASP A 47 0.89 -13.50 20.91
C ASP A 47 2.19 -12.95 21.52
N LEU A 48 2.56 -11.71 21.17
CA LEU A 48 3.79 -11.06 21.63
C LEU A 48 3.58 -10.09 22.81
N GLY A 49 2.34 -9.97 23.31
CA GLY A 49 2.02 -9.20 24.51
C GLY A 49 1.20 -7.93 24.26
N GLU A 50 1.39 -6.92 25.10
CA GLU A 50 0.57 -5.70 25.04
C GLU A 50 0.88 -4.87 23.82
N VAL A 51 -0.18 -4.48 23.10
CA VAL A 51 -0.12 -3.63 21.91
C VAL A 51 0.35 -2.22 22.27
N LYS A 52 1.39 -1.73 21.60
CA LYS A 52 1.92 -0.37 21.77
C LYS A 52 1.66 0.46 20.51
N LYS A 53 1.30 1.72 20.72
CA LYS A 53 1.16 2.67 19.61
C LYS A 53 2.53 3.12 19.11
N TRP A 54 2.63 3.29 17.79
CA TRP A 54 3.78 3.93 17.18
C TRP A 54 3.72 5.45 17.41
N ASP A 55 4.85 6.02 17.78
CA ASP A 55 5.03 7.48 17.86
C ASP A 55 5.48 8.02 16.50
N PHE A 56 4.54 8.53 15.73
CA PHE A 56 4.76 9.05 14.37
C PHE A 56 5.67 10.28 14.31
N SER A 57 5.96 10.95 15.44
CA SER A 57 6.90 12.06 15.48
C SER A 57 8.36 11.64 15.32
N ARG A 58 8.64 10.35 15.47
CA ARG A 58 10.00 9.79 15.42
C ARG A 58 10.53 9.63 13.99
N TYR A 59 9.67 9.67 12.99
CA TYR A 59 10.07 9.52 11.60
C TYR A 59 9.11 10.30 10.69
N THR A 60 9.67 11.15 9.84
CA THR A 60 8.90 11.95 8.86
C THR A 60 9.35 11.58 7.45
N PRO A 61 8.59 10.76 6.71
CA PRO A 61 8.93 10.38 5.36
C PRO A 61 8.67 11.52 4.37
N GLN A 62 9.50 11.62 3.34
CA GLN A 62 9.26 12.44 2.16
C GLN A 62 8.38 11.70 1.14
N VAL A 63 8.51 10.37 1.09
CA VAL A 63 7.70 9.51 0.21
C VAL A 63 7.11 8.37 1.02
N VAL A 64 5.81 8.17 0.88
CA VAL A 64 5.08 7.02 1.44
C VAL A 64 4.59 6.16 0.29
N VAL A 65 4.96 4.89 0.26
CA VAL A 65 4.43 3.92 -0.71
C VAL A 65 3.40 3.05 -0.01
N VAL A 66 2.17 3.07 -0.50
CA VAL A 66 1.06 2.24 -0.02
C VAL A 66 0.82 1.15 -1.06
N ALA A 67 1.28 -0.08 -0.76
CA ALA A 67 1.17 -1.24 -1.65
C ALA A 67 0.16 -2.24 -1.08
N ILE A 68 -1.12 -1.91 -1.20
CA ILE A 68 -2.27 -2.65 -0.65
C ILE A 68 -3.31 -2.85 -1.76
N GLY A 69 -4.03 -3.96 -1.71
CA GLY A 69 -5.06 -4.35 -2.68
C GLY A 69 -4.90 -5.78 -3.18
N GLN A 70 -3.66 -6.24 -3.39
CA GLN A 70 -3.39 -7.58 -3.93
C GLN A 70 -3.71 -8.74 -2.98
N ASN A 71 -3.78 -8.49 -1.65
CA ASN A 71 -4.14 -9.51 -0.66
C ASN A 71 -5.62 -9.44 -0.26
N ASP A 72 -6.29 -8.37 -0.60
CA ASP A 72 -7.69 -8.09 -0.24
C ASP A 72 -8.68 -9.01 -0.99
N ASN A 73 -8.20 -9.78 -1.95
CA ASN A 73 -8.94 -10.80 -2.68
C ASN A 73 -9.20 -12.10 -1.87
N HIS A 74 -8.70 -12.20 -0.65
CA HIS A 74 -8.92 -13.36 0.21
C HIS A 74 -9.75 -12.97 1.44
N PRO A 75 -10.71 -13.79 1.90
CA PRO A 75 -11.09 -15.11 1.37
C PRO A 75 -12.01 -15.07 0.13
N VAL A 76 -12.51 -13.90 -0.23
CA VAL A 76 -13.42 -13.72 -1.38
C VAL A 76 -12.95 -12.54 -2.22
N ASP A 77 -12.72 -12.76 -3.52
CA ASP A 77 -12.39 -11.68 -4.46
C ASP A 77 -13.65 -10.92 -4.90
N TYR A 78 -14.21 -10.12 -3.96
CA TYR A 78 -15.42 -9.34 -4.22
C TYR A 78 -15.19 -8.23 -5.26
N MET A 79 -13.97 -7.72 -5.38
CA MET A 79 -13.65 -6.68 -6.37
C MET A 79 -13.68 -7.26 -7.80
N ALA A 80 -13.25 -8.52 -7.98
CA ALA A 80 -13.36 -9.21 -9.26
C ALA A 80 -14.83 -9.57 -9.58
N ALA A 81 -15.59 -9.98 -8.55
CA ALA A 81 -16.96 -10.47 -8.73
C ALA A 81 -17.97 -9.33 -8.97
N ASP A 82 -17.87 -8.23 -8.22
CA ASP A 82 -18.78 -7.08 -8.31
C ASP A 82 -18.06 -5.79 -7.90
N PRO A 83 -17.36 -5.13 -8.82
CA PRO A 83 -16.59 -3.91 -8.52
C PRO A 83 -17.46 -2.71 -8.10
N GLU A 84 -18.75 -2.73 -8.41
CA GLU A 84 -19.72 -1.69 -8.01
C GLU A 84 -20.56 -2.10 -6.79
N GLY A 85 -20.34 -3.31 -6.28
CA GLY A 85 -21.05 -3.82 -5.12
C GLY A 85 -20.66 -3.15 -3.81
N SER A 86 -21.50 -3.34 -2.80
CA SER A 86 -21.33 -2.71 -1.49
C SER A 86 -20.01 -3.03 -0.79
N ALA A 87 -19.46 -4.24 -0.98
CA ALA A 87 -18.17 -4.63 -0.43
C ALA A 87 -17.01 -3.86 -1.07
N ALA A 88 -17.03 -3.70 -2.40
CA ALA A 88 -16.05 -2.92 -3.14
C ALA A 88 -16.14 -1.42 -2.81
N GLU A 89 -17.36 -0.90 -2.66
CA GLU A 89 -17.59 0.48 -2.22
C GLU A 89 -17.05 0.71 -0.79
N HIS A 90 -17.32 -0.21 0.12
CA HIS A 90 -16.80 -0.16 1.49
C HIS A 90 -15.28 -0.13 1.51
N TRP A 91 -14.62 -1.01 0.73
CA TRP A 91 -13.18 -1.02 0.61
C TRP A 91 -12.62 0.32 0.09
N ARG A 92 -13.19 0.87 -1.00
CA ARG A 92 -12.76 2.17 -1.54
C ARG A 92 -12.89 3.28 -0.51
N LYS A 93 -13.98 3.28 0.28
CA LYS A 93 -14.18 4.24 1.37
C LYS A 93 -13.08 4.12 2.43
N CYS A 94 -12.84 2.93 2.95
CA CYS A 94 -11.81 2.68 3.98
C CYS A 94 -10.41 2.99 3.46
N TYR A 95 -10.12 2.64 2.20
CA TYR A 95 -8.84 2.96 1.57
C TYR A 95 -8.63 4.47 1.47
N ARG A 96 -9.63 5.23 1.02
CA ARG A 96 -9.59 6.69 0.99
C ARG A 96 -9.36 7.28 2.38
N GLU A 97 -10.11 6.84 3.38
CA GLU A 97 -9.97 7.30 4.77
C GLU A 97 -8.54 7.03 5.30
N PHE A 98 -7.97 5.88 4.99
CA PHE A 98 -6.59 5.56 5.34
C PHE A 98 -5.58 6.50 4.67
N ILE A 99 -5.73 6.78 3.38
CA ILE A 99 -4.85 7.73 2.68
C ILE A 99 -4.99 9.14 3.25
N GLU A 100 -6.20 9.61 3.55
CA GLU A 100 -6.43 10.90 4.18
C GLU A 100 -5.79 11.01 5.56
N ILE A 101 -5.74 9.92 6.34
CA ILE A 101 -5.00 9.85 7.60
C ILE A 101 -3.50 10.04 7.36
N LEU A 102 -2.93 9.35 6.38
CA LEU A 102 -1.51 9.50 6.04
C LEU A 102 -1.19 10.92 5.57
N MET A 103 -2.05 11.53 4.77
CA MET A 103 -1.90 12.93 4.31
C MET A 103 -1.87 13.93 5.48
N LYS A 104 -2.69 13.69 6.51
CA LYS A 104 -2.73 14.53 7.72
C LYS A 104 -1.48 14.33 8.59
N ARG A 105 -0.99 13.08 8.69
CA ARG A 105 0.22 12.76 9.48
C ARG A 105 1.49 13.30 8.83
N TYR A 106 1.55 13.25 7.50
CA TYR A 106 2.71 13.61 6.69
C TYR A 106 2.32 14.68 5.65
N PRO A 107 2.10 15.92 6.08
CA PRO A 107 1.48 16.95 5.23
C PRO A 107 2.34 17.39 4.03
N LYS A 108 3.60 17.00 4.02
CA LYS A 108 4.53 17.32 2.92
C LYS A 108 4.91 16.09 2.07
N ALA A 109 4.62 14.87 2.55
CA ALA A 109 5.01 13.65 1.85
C ALA A 109 4.26 13.47 0.53
N GLN A 110 4.95 12.93 -0.46
CA GLN A 110 4.34 12.33 -1.65
C GLN A 110 3.81 10.94 -1.27
N ILE A 111 2.57 10.62 -1.62
CA ILE A 111 1.95 9.33 -1.31
C ILE A 111 1.71 8.60 -2.63
N ILE A 112 2.35 7.45 -2.79
CA ILE A 112 2.27 6.64 -4.00
C ILE A 112 1.42 5.41 -3.70
N LEU A 113 0.26 5.32 -4.36
CA LEU A 113 -0.65 4.20 -4.27
C LEU A 113 -0.28 3.19 -5.36
N ALA A 114 -0.01 1.97 -4.96
CA ALA A 114 0.40 0.91 -5.87
C ALA A 114 -0.18 -0.44 -5.45
N THR A 115 -0.11 -1.39 -6.33
CA THR A 115 -0.18 -2.82 -6.04
C THR A 115 1.19 -3.45 -6.34
N THR A 116 1.23 -4.59 -6.97
CA THR A 116 2.47 -5.28 -7.37
C THR A 116 2.32 -5.92 -8.73
N ILE A 117 3.41 -6.51 -9.24
CA ILE A 117 3.35 -7.37 -10.44
C ILE A 117 2.81 -8.77 -10.14
N LEU A 118 2.58 -9.13 -8.86
CA LEU A 118 1.90 -10.36 -8.46
C LEU A 118 0.50 -10.40 -9.08
N LYS A 119 0.12 -11.58 -9.57
CA LYS A 119 -1.18 -11.77 -10.21
C LYS A 119 -2.33 -11.37 -9.30
N HIS A 120 -3.14 -10.42 -9.75
CA HIS A 120 -4.39 -10.00 -9.13
C HIS A 120 -5.37 -9.51 -10.21
N HIS A 121 -6.64 -9.34 -9.83
CA HIS A 121 -7.64 -8.84 -10.76
C HIS A 121 -7.49 -7.33 -10.98
N PRO A 122 -7.57 -6.82 -12.23
CA PRO A 122 -7.34 -5.40 -12.53
C PRO A 122 -8.34 -4.44 -11.90
N ASN A 123 -9.49 -4.92 -11.44
CA ASN A 123 -10.46 -4.09 -10.72
C ASN A 123 -9.90 -3.54 -9.39
N TRP A 124 -8.89 -4.20 -8.78
CA TRP A 124 -8.19 -3.66 -7.61
C TRP A 124 -7.43 -2.38 -7.96
N ASP A 125 -6.74 -2.37 -9.09
CA ASP A 125 -6.03 -1.19 -9.58
C ASP A 125 -7.00 -0.07 -9.97
N ALA A 126 -8.10 -0.41 -10.64
CA ALA A 126 -9.15 0.55 -11.01
C ALA A 126 -9.82 1.18 -9.75
N ALA A 127 -10.00 0.39 -8.68
CA ALA A 127 -10.50 0.90 -7.41
C ALA A 127 -9.53 1.90 -6.76
N ILE A 128 -8.23 1.61 -6.78
CA ILE A 128 -7.17 2.51 -6.28
C ILE A 128 -7.12 3.79 -7.13
N GLU A 129 -7.18 3.68 -8.46
CA GLU A 129 -7.23 4.82 -9.37
C GLU A 129 -8.44 5.73 -9.07
N THR A 130 -9.61 5.11 -8.86
CA THR A 130 -10.83 5.81 -8.49
C THR A 130 -10.64 6.61 -7.19
N VAL A 131 -10.07 6.00 -6.16
CA VAL A 131 -9.81 6.68 -4.88
C VAL A 131 -8.77 7.80 -5.06
N CYS A 132 -7.71 7.57 -5.82
CA CYS A 132 -6.71 8.59 -6.14
C CYS A 132 -7.38 9.82 -6.81
N GLY A 133 -8.24 9.59 -7.81
CA GLY A 133 -9.00 10.63 -8.49
C GLY A 133 -9.98 11.37 -7.58
N GLN A 134 -10.60 10.68 -6.62
CA GLN A 134 -11.51 11.30 -5.63
C GLN A 134 -10.77 12.19 -4.62
N ILE A 135 -9.55 11.81 -4.19
CA ILE A 135 -8.72 12.61 -3.31
C ILE A 135 -8.25 13.88 -4.02
N ALA A 136 -7.99 13.81 -5.33
CA ALA A 136 -7.64 14.93 -6.21
C ALA A 136 -6.52 15.83 -5.64
N SER A 137 -5.46 15.24 -5.10
CA SER A 137 -4.32 15.94 -4.52
C SER A 137 -3.06 15.73 -5.37
N GLU A 138 -2.31 16.81 -5.63
CA GLU A 138 -1.02 16.75 -6.35
C GLU A 138 0.04 15.91 -5.62
N ARG A 139 -0.19 15.57 -4.35
CA ARG A 139 0.71 14.74 -3.53
C ARG A 139 0.31 13.27 -3.48
N VAL A 140 -0.79 12.88 -4.12
CA VAL A 140 -1.28 11.50 -4.13
C VAL A 140 -1.26 10.99 -5.56
N HIS A 141 -0.52 9.93 -5.77
CA HIS A 141 -0.25 9.39 -7.09
C HIS A 141 -0.69 7.94 -7.18
N HIS A 142 -1.31 7.54 -8.29
CA HIS A 142 -1.51 6.13 -8.63
C HIS A 142 -0.38 5.67 -9.55
N PHE A 143 0.32 4.61 -9.14
CA PHE A 143 1.44 4.06 -9.89
C PHE A 143 1.18 2.60 -10.26
N LEU A 144 1.33 2.27 -11.53
CA LEU A 144 1.24 0.92 -12.06
C LEU A 144 2.59 0.48 -12.61
N TYR A 145 3.02 -0.70 -12.19
CA TYR A 145 4.17 -1.37 -12.81
C TYR A 145 3.84 -1.78 -14.24
N ARG A 146 4.83 -1.86 -15.12
CA ARG A 146 4.66 -2.27 -16.53
C ARG A 146 3.97 -3.62 -16.66
N ARG A 147 4.27 -4.56 -15.76
CA ARG A 147 3.63 -5.88 -15.68
C ARG A 147 2.67 -6.01 -14.49
N ASN A 148 2.07 -4.92 -14.08
CA ASN A 148 1.18 -4.88 -12.91
C ASN A 148 0.13 -5.98 -12.98
N GLY A 149 -0.07 -6.74 -11.89
CA GLY A 149 -1.03 -7.84 -11.80
C GLY A 149 -0.79 -9.03 -12.73
N SER A 150 0.28 -9.03 -13.52
CA SER A 150 0.53 -10.05 -14.54
C SER A 150 1.98 -10.56 -14.61
N GLY A 151 2.85 -10.04 -13.77
CA GLY A 151 4.29 -10.33 -13.83
C GLY A 151 4.69 -11.69 -13.28
N THR A 152 3.95 -12.22 -12.33
CA THR A 152 4.17 -13.55 -11.77
C THR A 152 2.88 -14.11 -11.16
N PRO A 153 2.61 -15.42 -11.32
CA PRO A 153 1.45 -16.06 -10.68
C PRO A 153 1.67 -16.33 -9.18
N GLY A 154 2.91 -16.32 -8.72
CA GLY A 154 3.32 -16.60 -7.35
C GLY A 154 4.11 -15.47 -6.74
N HIS A 155 4.76 -15.73 -5.58
CA HIS A 155 5.55 -14.72 -4.90
C HIS A 155 6.67 -14.14 -5.78
N ILE A 156 6.93 -12.85 -5.57
CA ILE A 156 7.95 -12.07 -6.27
C ILE A 156 9.33 -12.61 -5.90
N ARG A 157 10.14 -12.92 -6.92
CA ARG A 157 11.51 -13.39 -6.78
C ARG A 157 12.50 -12.25 -7.00
N ILE A 158 13.79 -12.52 -6.83
CA ILE A 158 14.83 -11.49 -6.95
C ILE A 158 14.80 -10.72 -8.28
N PRO A 159 14.67 -11.36 -9.47
CA PRO A 159 14.59 -10.63 -10.73
C PRO A 159 13.36 -9.71 -10.83
N GLU A 160 12.19 -10.19 -10.39
CA GLU A 160 10.97 -9.40 -10.37
C GLU A 160 11.06 -8.23 -9.37
N ALA A 161 11.67 -8.46 -8.20
CA ALA A 161 11.89 -7.41 -7.22
C ALA A 161 12.88 -6.34 -7.74
N GLU A 162 13.90 -6.75 -8.52
CA GLU A 162 14.83 -5.80 -9.15
C GLU A 162 14.12 -4.95 -10.20
N GLU A 163 13.29 -5.56 -11.07
CA GLU A 163 12.46 -4.86 -12.05
C GLU A 163 11.55 -3.83 -11.38
N MET A 164 10.76 -4.27 -10.39
CA MET A 164 9.86 -3.39 -9.64
C MET A 164 10.61 -2.24 -8.97
N SER A 165 11.76 -2.52 -8.36
CA SER A 165 12.54 -1.50 -7.69
C SER A 165 13.10 -0.44 -8.64
N GLU A 166 13.44 -0.81 -9.88
CA GLU A 166 13.90 0.13 -10.91
C GLU A 166 12.74 1.02 -11.40
N GLU A 167 11.59 0.40 -11.69
CA GLU A 167 10.42 1.15 -12.16
C GLU A 167 9.94 2.16 -11.11
N LEU A 168 9.81 1.73 -9.86
CA LEU A 168 9.38 2.60 -8.77
C LEU A 168 10.41 3.70 -8.47
N ALA A 169 11.71 3.39 -8.48
CA ALA A 169 12.75 4.38 -8.28
C ALA A 169 12.75 5.42 -9.41
N SER A 170 12.56 4.99 -10.66
CA SER A 170 12.46 5.89 -11.81
C SER A 170 11.24 6.81 -11.70
N TYR A 171 10.11 6.26 -11.26
CA TYR A 171 8.89 7.04 -11.03
C TYR A 171 9.11 8.10 -9.94
N ILE A 172 9.68 7.72 -8.78
CA ILE A 172 9.96 8.65 -7.69
C ILE A 172 10.89 9.78 -8.14
N ARG A 173 11.94 9.48 -8.91
CA ARG A 173 12.82 10.54 -9.49
C ARG A 173 12.07 11.50 -10.41
N SER A 174 11.05 11.01 -11.13
CA SER A 174 10.26 11.85 -12.04
C SER A 174 9.36 12.84 -11.31
N LEU A 175 9.17 12.70 -9.99
CA LEU A 175 8.43 13.65 -9.16
C LEU A 175 9.23 14.92 -8.84
N GLY A 176 10.53 14.96 -9.21
CA GLY A 176 11.42 16.11 -8.99
C GLY A 176 12.29 15.98 -7.74
N ASP A 177 13.34 16.79 -7.67
CA ASP A 177 14.27 16.77 -6.53
C ASP A 177 13.70 17.49 -5.31
N GLU A 178 12.77 18.40 -5.51
CA GLU A 178 12.12 19.19 -4.46
C GLU A 178 11.34 18.37 -3.45
N ILE A 179 10.96 17.13 -3.80
CA ILE A 179 10.26 16.22 -2.84
C ILE A 179 11.14 15.85 -1.65
N TRP A 180 12.47 16.03 -1.76
CA TRP A 180 13.42 15.69 -0.70
C TRP A 180 13.71 16.87 0.25
N ASP A 181 13.31 18.10 -0.09
CA ASP A 181 13.59 19.34 0.64
C ASP A 181 12.56 19.65 1.76
N VAL A 182 11.99 18.64 2.42
CA VAL A 182 10.86 18.80 3.35
C VAL A 182 11.22 18.47 4.80
#